data_40d7cef5e819fdc1583750e5d921f4b4
#
_entry.id   40d7cef5e819fdc1583750e5d921f4b4
#
_cell.length_a   1.000
_cell.length_b   1.000
_cell.length_c   1.000
_cell.angle_alpha   90.00
_cell.angle_beta   90.00
_cell.angle_gamma   90.00
#
_symmetry.space_group_name_H-M   'P 1'
#
loop_
_entity.id
_entity.type
_entity.pdbx_description
1 polymer ?
#
loop_
_entity_poly.entity_id
_entity_poly.type
_entity_poly.pdbx_seq_one_letter_code
_entity_poly.pdbx_strand_id
1 'polypeptide(L)'
;MGTLMNGMGIFVLTLVAVVLGGFINAKLHPLPDLRLDKDGKITAIVPVAAGTKGAEGGGTGKPSLYYAIDPPLVVNFEDGSAVRFLQISMEIMAHDEKAIESVQKNIPLIRNNLLLLMSNRNYQSMMSREGKDKFREEALAEVRAVLKKQGGPDIDDVLFTSFVVQ
;
A
#
# COMPACT_ATOMS: atom_id res chain seq x y z
N MET A 1 -37.79 -51.24 -3.62
CA MET A 1 -37.20 -50.52 -4.75
C MET A 1 -37.84 -49.12 -4.75
N GLY A 2 -37.34 -48.13 -3.94
CA GLY A 2 -38.04 -46.86 -3.81
C GLY A 2 -37.48 -45.86 -2.85
N THR A 3 -36.19 -45.92 -2.52
CA THR A 3 -35.61 -44.96 -1.51
C THR A 3 -34.34 -44.20 -1.95
N LEU A 4 -33.94 -44.32 -3.22
CA LEU A 4 -32.73 -43.66 -3.73
C LEU A 4 -33.00 -42.38 -4.53
N MET A 5 -34.27 -42.00 -4.78
CA MET A 5 -34.59 -40.81 -5.57
C MET A 5 -34.78 -39.52 -4.74
N ASN A 6 -34.97 -39.62 -3.42
CA ASN A 6 -35.21 -38.43 -2.59
C ASN A 6 -33.93 -37.68 -2.13
N GLY A 7 -32.78 -38.36 -2.14
CA GLY A 7 -31.53 -37.74 -1.71
C GLY A 7 -30.92 -36.77 -2.74
N MET A 8 -31.09 -37.06 -4.01
CA MET A 8 -30.52 -36.25 -5.08
C MET A 8 -31.31 -34.98 -5.37
N GLY A 9 -32.64 -35.00 -5.12
CA GLY A 9 -33.48 -33.80 -5.26
C GLY A 9 -33.23 -32.74 -4.19
N ILE A 10 -32.97 -33.18 -2.96
CA ILE A 10 -32.71 -32.26 -1.84
C ILE A 10 -31.33 -31.58 -2.01
N PHE A 11 -30.32 -32.31 -2.54
CA PHE A 11 -28.98 -31.75 -2.77
C PHE A 11 -28.97 -30.70 -3.88
N VAL A 12 -29.73 -30.90 -4.95
CA VAL A 12 -29.85 -29.93 -6.04
C VAL A 12 -30.62 -28.70 -5.58
N LEU A 13 -31.64 -28.85 -4.73
CA LEU A 13 -32.43 -27.73 -4.23
C LEU A 13 -31.68 -26.87 -3.20
N THR A 14 -30.81 -27.50 -2.37
CA THR A 14 -29.93 -26.76 -1.47
C THR A 14 -28.81 -26.03 -2.21
N LEU A 15 -28.28 -26.60 -3.28
CA LEU A 15 -27.23 -25.96 -4.08
C LEU A 15 -27.74 -24.75 -4.85
N VAL A 16 -28.97 -24.82 -5.38
CA VAL A 16 -29.64 -23.66 -6.01
C VAL A 16 -30.00 -22.59 -5.00
N ALA A 17 -30.42 -22.95 -3.79
CA ALA A 17 -30.71 -21.95 -2.74
C ALA A 17 -29.45 -21.22 -2.27
N VAL A 18 -28.29 -21.90 -2.18
CA VAL A 18 -27.02 -21.27 -1.83
C VAL A 18 -26.53 -20.31 -2.92
N VAL A 19 -26.71 -20.68 -4.19
CA VAL A 19 -26.33 -19.80 -5.31
C VAL A 19 -27.27 -18.58 -5.41
N LEU A 20 -28.59 -18.76 -5.19
CA LEU A 20 -29.55 -17.65 -5.18
C LEU A 20 -29.43 -16.78 -3.91
N GLY A 21 -29.15 -17.37 -2.75
CA GLY A 21 -28.93 -16.63 -1.49
C GLY A 21 -27.66 -15.79 -1.50
N GLY A 22 -26.61 -16.21 -2.19
CA GLY A 22 -25.37 -15.46 -2.37
C GLY A 22 -25.53 -14.22 -3.27
N PHE A 23 -26.50 -14.24 -4.18
CA PHE A 23 -26.74 -13.12 -5.11
C PHE A 23 -27.53 -11.95 -4.50
N ILE A 24 -28.28 -12.18 -3.43
CA ILE A 24 -29.16 -11.14 -2.85
C ILE A 24 -28.41 -10.25 -1.84
N ASN A 25 -27.25 -10.68 -1.33
CA ASN A 25 -26.47 -9.90 -0.36
C ASN A 25 -25.22 -9.25 -0.95
N ALA A 26 -24.99 -9.34 -2.25
CA ALA A 26 -24.05 -8.51 -2.97
C ALA A 26 -24.69 -7.12 -3.12
N LYS A 27 -24.48 -6.25 -2.12
CA LYS A 27 -24.68 -4.81 -2.22
C LYS A 27 -24.13 -4.38 -3.57
N LEU A 28 -25.00 -3.89 -4.47
CA LEU A 28 -24.65 -3.44 -5.81
C LEU A 28 -23.39 -2.56 -5.74
N HIS A 29 -22.24 -3.16 -5.99
CA HIS A 29 -21.11 -2.36 -6.45
C HIS A 29 -21.43 -2.02 -7.90
N PRO A 30 -21.45 -0.73 -8.28
CA PRO A 30 -21.63 -0.39 -9.67
C PRO A 30 -20.54 -1.10 -10.47
N LEU A 31 -20.95 -1.85 -11.48
CA LEU A 31 -20.05 -2.49 -12.41
C LEU A 31 -19.17 -1.41 -13.04
N PRO A 32 -17.87 -1.64 -13.21
CA PRO A 32 -17.00 -0.70 -13.90
C PRO A 32 -17.57 -0.42 -15.30
N ASP A 33 -17.64 0.84 -15.66
CA ASP A 33 -18.19 1.31 -16.94
C ASP A 33 -17.28 0.79 -18.07
N LEU A 34 -17.71 -0.28 -18.73
CA LEU A 34 -17.04 -0.86 -19.88
C LEU A 34 -17.33 0.01 -21.10
N ARG A 35 -16.44 0.91 -21.45
CA ARG A 35 -16.51 1.63 -22.72
C ARG A 35 -15.93 0.76 -23.83
N LEU A 36 -16.79 0.36 -24.76
CA LEU A 36 -16.37 -0.21 -26.04
C LEU A 36 -16.08 0.93 -27.02
N ASP A 37 -14.93 0.86 -27.66
CA ASP A 37 -14.64 1.68 -28.83
C ASP A 37 -15.47 1.22 -30.04
N LYS A 38 -15.58 2.07 -31.06
CA LYS A 38 -16.36 1.80 -32.28
C LYS A 38 -15.96 0.52 -33.01
N ASP A 39 -14.78 -0.03 -32.69
CA ASP A 39 -14.25 -1.28 -33.24
C ASP A 39 -14.39 -2.49 -32.32
N GLY A 40 -15.20 -2.40 -31.23
CA GLY A 40 -15.50 -3.51 -30.34
C GLY A 40 -14.34 -3.96 -29.44
N LYS A 41 -13.28 -3.18 -29.31
CA LYS A 41 -12.11 -3.49 -28.47
C LYS A 41 -12.24 -2.87 -27.11
N ILE A 42 -12.05 -3.67 -26.04
CA ILE A 42 -12.03 -3.20 -24.67
C ILE A 42 -10.73 -2.39 -24.44
N THR A 43 -10.86 -1.08 -24.33
CA THR A 43 -9.73 -0.21 -24.02
C THR A 43 -9.84 0.22 -22.56
N ALA A 44 -8.97 -0.35 -21.73
CA ALA A 44 -8.67 -0.04 -20.34
C ALA A 44 -9.78 -0.27 -19.31
N ILE A 45 -9.49 -1.20 -18.40
CA ILE A 45 -10.10 -1.26 -17.08
C ILE A 45 -9.39 -0.20 -16.23
N VAL A 46 -10.01 0.96 -16.03
CA VAL A 46 -9.54 1.92 -15.02
C VAL A 46 -10.18 1.49 -13.70
N PRO A 47 -9.44 1.09 -12.67
CA PRO A 47 -10.01 0.90 -11.35
C PRO A 47 -10.47 2.27 -10.84
N VAL A 48 -11.78 2.45 -10.68
CA VAL A 48 -12.32 3.61 -9.95
C VAL A 48 -11.95 3.43 -8.49
N ALA A 49 -10.84 4.03 -8.08
CA ALA A 49 -10.54 4.26 -6.68
C ALA A 49 -11.61 5.21 -6.14
N ALA A 50 -12.40 4.72 -5.19
CA ALA A 50 -13.38 5.49 -4.44
C ALA A 50 -12.70 6.75 -3.86
N GLY A 51 -13.30 7.90 -4.17
CA GLY A 51 -12.76 9.21 -3.86
C GLY A 51 -12.42 9.42 -2.39
N THR A 52 -11.19 9.77 -2.18
CA THR A 52 -10.81 10.70 -1.12
C THR A 52 -10.26 11.95 -1.82
N LYS A 53 -10.95 13.07 -1.64
CA LYS A 53 -10.40 14.40 -1.91
C LYS A 53 -9.19 14.57 -0.99
N GLY A 54 -8.02 14.11 -1.47
CA GLY A 54 -6.73 14.41 -0.88
C GLY A 54 -6.28 15.77 -1.39
N ALA A 55 -5.81 16.60 -0.48
CA ALA A 55 -5.33 17.94 -0.66
C ALA A 55 -4.51 18.12 -1.95
N GLU A 56 -4.88 19.16 -2.74
CA GLU A 56 -4.06 19.72 -3.80
C GLU A 56 -2.77 20.28 -3.20
N GLY A 57 -1.74 19.44 -3.10
CA GLY A 57 -0.37 19.90 -2.94
C GLY A 57 0.11 20.37 -4.31
N GLY A 58 0.53 21.64 -4.41
CA GLY A 58 0.97 22.31 -5.63
C GLY A 58 2.05 21.50 -6.37
N GLY A 59 1.62 20.69 -7.31
CA GLY A 59 2.50 19.89 -8.15
C GLY A 59 2.60 20.47 -9.55
N THR A 60 3.75 20.40 -10.12
CA THR A 60 4.22 20.84 -11.45
C THR A 60 3.48 20.22 -12.64
N GLY A 61 2.23 19.79 -12.50
CA GLY A 61 1.41 19.20 -13.59
C GLY A 61 1.83 17.78 -14.03
N LYS A 62 2.88 17.21 -13.48
CA LYS A 62 3.27 15.82 -13.74
C LYS A 62 2.57 14.86 -12.76
N PRO A 63 2.21 13.64 -13.18
CA PRO A 63 1.62 12.64 -12.29
C PRO A 63 2.62 12.23 -11.20
N SER A 64 2.11 11.99 -10.00
CA SER A 64 2.91 11.42 -8.91
C SER A 64 3.19 9.94 -9.18
N LEU A 65 4.45 9.55 -9.05
CA LEU A 65 4.93 8.18 -9.15
C LEU A 65 5.27 7.68 -7.75
N TYR A 66 4.94 6.43 -7.47
CA TYR A 66 5.15 5.81 -6.16
C TYR A 66 5.99 4.56 -6.28
N TYR A 67 6.91 4.37 -5.35
CA TYR A 67 7.75 3.18 -5.24
C TYR A 67 7.67 2.60 -3.83
N ALA A 68 7.13 1.39 -3.70
CA ALA A 68 7.01 0.69 -2.43
C ALA A 68 8.38 0.15 -1.96
N ILE A 69 8.70 0.35 -0.68
CA ILE A 69 9.89 -0.23 -0.04
C ILE A 69 9.53 -1.62 0.49
N ASP A 70 9.61 -2.63 -0.36
CA ASP A 70 9.31 -4.01 -0.01
C ASP A 70 10.58 -4.84 0.32
N PRO A 71 10.45 -5.82 1.24
CA PRO A 71 9.37 -6.02 2.22
C PRO A 71 9.31 -4.89 3.27
N PRO A 72 8.23 -4.79 4.09
CA PRO A 72 8.14 -3.78 5.15
C PRO A 72 9.37 -3.77 6.06
N LEU A 73 9.68 -2.62 6.66
CA LEU A 73 10.76 -2.49 7.62
C LEU A 73 10.28 -2.94 9.01
N VAL A 74 11.05 -3.78 9.69
CA VAL A 74 10.72 -4.30 11.02
C VAL A 74 11.89 -4.05 11.96
N VAL A 75 11.60 -3.48 13.14
CA VAL A 75 12.57 -3.28 14.23
C VAL A 75 11.97 -3.71 15.56
N ASN A 76 12.84 -4.03 16.50
CA ASN A 76 12.47 -4.34 17.87
C ASN A 76 12.75 -3.12 18.75
N PHE A 77 11.83 -2.84 19.68
CA PHE A 77 12.05 -1.89 20.75
C PHE A 77 12.01 -2.60 22.10
N GLU A 78 12.92 -2.23 22.99
CA GLU A 78 12.85 -2.58 24.39
C GLU A 78 12.01 -1.50 25.10
N ASP A 79 10.87 -1.90 25.68
CA ASP A 79 10.01 -1.05 26.49
C ASP A 79 9.94 -1.64 27.89
N GLY A 80 10.91 -1.29 28.73
CA GLY A 80 11.10 -1.87 30.05
C GLY A 80 11.46 -3.34 29.98
N SER A 81 10.55 -4.24 30.42
CA SER A 81 10.73 -5.71 30.37
C SER A 81 10.10 -6.36 29.12
N ALA A 82 9.42 -5.59 28.27
CA ALA A 82 8.73 -6.09 27.10
C ALA A 82 9.52 -5.77 25.82
N VAL A 83 9.61 -6.73 24.91
CA VAL A 83 10.08 -6.52 23.53
C VAL A 83 8.86 -6.29 22.65
N ARG A 84 8.88 -5.20 21.91
CA ARG A 84 7.82 -4.85 20.96
C ARG A 84 8.38 -4.79 19.55
N PHE A 85 7.59 -5.24 18.59
CA PHE A 85 7.94 -5.19 17.18
C PHE A 85 7.19 -4.05 16.51
N LEU A 86 7.91 -3.18 15.81
CA LEU A 86 7.34 -2.15 14.96
C LEU A 86 7.58 -2.54 13.51
N GLN A 87 6.49 -2.65 12.75
CA GLN A 87 6.51 -2.86 11.31
C GLN A 87 5.96 -1.62 10.61
N ILE A 88 6.73 -1.09 9.65
CA ILE A 88 6.32 0.06 8.83
C ILE A 88 6.42 -0.31 7.35
N SER A 89 5.32 -0.10 6.61
CA SER A 89 5.33 -0.08 5.15
C SER A 89 5.48 1.36 4.68
N MET A 90 6.38 1.59 3.73
CA MET A 90 6.69 2.92 3.21
C MET A 90 6.65 2.94 1.70
N GLU A 91 6.26 4.09 1.15
CA GLU A 91 6.34 4.40 -0.27
C GLU A 91 7.09 5.71 -0.48
N ILE A 92 7.93 5.76 -1.49
CA ILE A 92 8.64 6.95 -1.94
C ILE A 92 7.84 7.57 -3.07
N MET A 93 7.55 8.87 -2.98
CA MET A 93 6.86 9.64 -3.99
C MET A 93 7.84 10.53 -4.76
N ALA A 94 7.71 10.57 -6.07
CA ALA A 94 8.43 11.48 -6.97
C ALA A 94 7.59 11.83 -8.20
N HIS A 95 7.93 12.92 -8.89
CA HIS A 95 7.34 13.32 -10.18
C HIS A 95 8.29 13.08 -11.37
N ASP A 96 9.47 12.48 -11.13
CA ASP A 96 10.47 12.16 -12.13
C ASP A 96 10.77 10.66 -12.13
N GLU A 97 10.59 10.01 -13.27
CA GLU A 97 10.91 8.58 -13.44
C GLU A 97 12.37 8.27 -13.09
N LYS A 98 13.31 9.18 -13.42
CA LYS A 98 14.73 9.02 -13.08
C LYS A 98 14.97 8.99 -11.56
N ALA A 99 14.14 9.70 -10.78
CA ALA A 99 14.18 9.63 -9.33
C ALA A 99 13.77 8.23 -8.85
N ILE A 100 12.68 7.68 -9.39
CA ILE A 100 12.24 6.31 -9.07
C ILE A 100 13.29 5.27 -9.49
N GLU A 101 13.87 5.38 -10.68
CA GLU A 101 14.96 4.49 -11.10
C GLU A 101 16.18 4.58 -10.17
N SER A 102 16.53 5.79 -9.73
CA SER A 102 17.62 6.00 -8.79
C SER A 102 17.32 5.39 -7.41
N VAL A 103 16.07 5.48 -6.94
CA VAL A 103 15.60 4.79 -5.73
C VAL A 103 15.78 3.28 -5.89
N GLN A 104 15.30 2.70 -7.00
CA GLN A 104 15.39 1.26 -7.27
C GLN A 104 16.84 0.74 -7.25
N LYS A 105 17.75 1.47 -7.87
CA LYS A 105 19.18 1.11 -7.90
C LYS A 105 19.82 1.16 -6.53
N ASN A 106 19.34 2.02 -5.64
CA ASN A 106 19.91 2.25 -4.32
C ASN A 106 19.07 1.66 -3.17
N ILE A 107 18.04 0.85 -3.47
CA ILE A 107 17.12 0.32 -2.47
C ILE A 107 17.80 -0.40 -1.30
N PRO A 108 18.87 -1.21 -1.49
CA PRO A 108 19.53 -1.85 -0.36
C PRO A 108 20.15 -0.85 0.62
N LEU A 109 20.76 0.22 0.11
CA LEU A 109 21.35 1.28 0.93
C LEU A 109 20.28 2.12 1.64
N ILE A 110 19.22 2.46 0.93
CA ILE A 110 18.07 3.18 1.49
C ILE A 110 17.46 2.38 2.64
N ARG A 111 17.19 1.08 2.42
CA ARG A 111 16.62 0.20 3.46
C ARG A 111 17.53 0.09 4.69
N ASN A 112 18.84 -0.07 4.48
CA ASN A 112 19.80 -0.13 5.57
C ASN A 112 19.74 1.15 6.43
N ASN A 113 19.77 2.32 5.79
CA ASN A 113 19.78 3.59 6.50
C ASN A 113 18.45 3.85 7.22
N LEU A 114 17.31 3.52 6.60
CA LEU A 114 16.00 3.62 7.24
C LEU A 114 15.86 2.67 8.44
N LEU A 115 16.39 1.44 8.36
CA LEU A 115 16.42 0.51 9.50
C LEU A 115 17.26 1.05 10.65
N LEU A 116 18.43 1.61 10.37
CA LEU A 116 19.27 2.25 11.39
C LEU A 116 18.56 3.47 12.00
N LEU A 117 17.89 4.28 11.18
CA LEU A 117 17.12 5.42 11.65
C LEU A 117 15.97 4.99 12.59
N MET A 118 15.25 3.92 12.23
CA MET A 118 14.18 3.33 13.05
C MET A 118 14.73 2.78 14.37
N SER A 119 15.82 2.01 14.32
CA SER A 119 16.41 1.34 15.50
C SER A 119 16.95 2.32 16.53
N ASN A 120 17.30 3.53 16.12
CA ASN A 120 17.78 4.59 17.03
C ASN A 120 16.64 5.38 17.69
N ARG A 121 15.37 4.96 17.54
CA ARG A 121 14.21 5.63 18.08
C ARG A 121 13.75 5.04 19.40
N ASN A 122 13.10 5.90 20.18
CA ASN A 122 12.38 5.47 21.38
C ASN A 122 10.94 5.06 20.99
N TYR A 123 10.47 3.96 21.54
CA TYR A 123 9.11 3.42 21.32
C TYR A 123 8.03 4.50 21.56
N GLN A 124 8.08 5.18 22.71
CA GLN A 124 7.08 6.20 23.08
C GLN A 124 6.99 7.32 22.06
N SER A 125 8.13 7.79 21.53
CA SER A 125 8.15 8.83 20.50
C SER A 125 7.52 8.37 19.20
N MET A 126 7.73 7.10 18.81
CA MET A 126 7.16 6.55 17.57
C MET A 126 5.65 6.33 17.63
N MET A 127 5.05 6.31 18.84
CA MET A 127 3.60 6.17 19.01
C MET A 127 2.89 7.52 18.90
N SER A 128 3.56 8.63 19.16
CA SER A 128 2.96 9.98 19.04
C SER A 128 2.83 10.41 17.57
N ARG A 129 1.90 11.33 17.31
CA ARG A 129 1.74 11.93 15.96
C ARG A 129 2.99 12.72 15.58
N GLU A 130 3.45 13.57 16.48
CA GLU A 130 4.63 14.41 16.29
C GLU A 130 5.89 13.59 16.04
N GLY A 131 6.02 12.44 16.73
CA GLY A 131 7.15 11.53 16.53
C GLY A 131 7.10 10.83 15.17
N LYS A 132 5.91 10.47 14.69
CA LYS A 132 5.72 9.91 13.34
C LYS A 132 6.02 10.95 12.25
N ASP A 133 5.53 12.17 12.42
CA ASP A 133 5.79 13.27 11.48
C ASP A 133 7.30 13.57 11.41
N LYS A 134 7.96 13.69 12.56
CA LYS A 134 9.42 13.87 12.63
C LYS A 134 10.18 12.71 11.99
N PHE A 135 9.75 11.47 12.25
CA PHE A 135 10.38 10.31 11.64
C PHE A 135 10.23 10.31 10.11
N ARG A 136 9.07 10.74 9.58
CA ARG A 136 8.84 10.87 8.14
C ARG A 136 9.78 11.90 7.51
N GLU A 137 9.93 13.07 8.14
CA GLU A 137 10.86 14.12 7.69
C GLU A 137 12.31 13.64 7.67
N GLU A 138 12.74 12.92 8.68
CA GLU A 138 14.09 12.37 8.75
C GLU A 138 14.29 11.21 7.75
N ALA A 139 13.29 10.37 7.54
CA ALA A 139 13.31 9.32 6.51
C ALA A 139 13.46 9.94 5.11
N LEU A 140 12.71 11.03 4.84
CA LEU A 140 12.82 11.78 3.59
C LEU A 140 14.23 12.37 3.41
N ALA A 141 14.77 13.01 4.45
CA ALA A 141 16.12 13.58 4.42
C ALA A 141 17.19 12.50 4.17
N GLU A 142 17.03 11.32 4.78
CA GLU A 142 17.98 10.22 4.62
C GLU A 142 17.95 9.65 3.18
N VAL A 143 16.78 9.44 2.61
CA VAL A 143 16.65 8.97 1.23
C VAL A 143 17.25 9.99 0.26
N ARG A 144 16.96 11.28 0.45
CA ARG A 144 17.54 12.37 -0.35
C ARG A 144 19.07 12.39 -0.25
N ALA A 145 19.60 12.19 0.95
CA ALA A 145 21.04 12.14 1.16
C ALA A 145 21.72 10.99 0.41
N VAL A 146 21.08 9.81 0.38
CA VAL A 146 21.56 8.67 -0.40
C VAL A 146 21.55 8.99 -1.88
N LEU A 147 20.44 9.47 -2.42
CA LEU A 147 20.31 9.79 -3.84
C LEU A 147 21.29 10.86 -4.27
N LYS A 148 21.45 11.93 -3.48
CA LYS A 148 22.40 13.00 -3.73
C LYS A 148 23.84 12.49 -3.82
N LYS A 149 24.26 11.60 -2.92
CA LYS A 149 25.60 10.99 -2.93
C LYS A 149 25.86 10.17 -4.19
N GLN A 150 24.79 9.59 -4.76
CA GLN A 150 24.85 8.79 -5.99
C GLN A 150 24.62 9.62 -7.27
N GLY A 151 24.50 10.95 -7.16
CA GLY A 151 24.26 11.84 -8.29
C GLY A 151 22.87 11.70 -8.91
N GLY A 152 21.93 11.11 -8.19
CA GLY A 152 20.54 10.94 -8.61
C GLY A 152 19.68 12.17 -8.36
N PRO A 153 18.54 12.31 -9.06
CA PRO A 153 17.57 13.38 -8.81
C PRO A 153 16.87 13.19 -7.47
N ASP A 154 16.29 14.28 -6.98
CA ASP A 154 15.59 14.32 -5.68
C ASP A 154 14.21 13.65 -5.74
N ILE A 155 13.69 13.29 -4.59
CA ILE A 155 12.33 12.76 -4.39
C ILE A 155 11.47 13.80 -3.67
N ASP A 156 10.15 13.68 -3.80
CA ASP A 156 9.22 14.65 -3.23
C ASP A 156 8.86 14.32 -1.78
N ASP A 157 8.51 13.07 -1.48
CA ASP A 157 8.10 12.67 -0.13
C ASP A 157 8.34 11.17 0.15
N VAL A 158 8.25 10.82 1.44
CA VAL A 158 8.18 9.45 1.95
C VAL A 158 6.87 9.28 2.71
N LEU A 159 6.08 8.30 2.32
CA LEU A 159 4.75 8.05 2.86
C LEU A 159 4.74 6.75 3.68
N PHE A 160 4.07 6.78 4.83
CA PHE A 160 3.81 5.56 5.59
C PHE A 160 2.43 5.00 5.20
N THR A 161 2.42 3.83 4.57
CA THR A 161 1.19 3.15 4.12
C THR A 161 0.66 2.18 5.16
N SER A 162 1.52 1.71 6.08
CA SER A 162 1.13 0.90 7.22
C SER A 162 2.07 1.16 8.41
N PHE A 163 1.51 1.13 9.61
CA PHE A 163 2.26 1.31 10.85
C PHE A 163 1.66 0.39 11.93
N VAL A 164 2.31 -0.75 12.17
CA VAL A 164 1.80 -1.81 13.06
C VAL A 164 2.78 -2.06 14.19
N VAL A 165 2.25 -2.14 15.40
CA VAL A 165 2.99 -2.49 16.63
C VAL A 165 2.43 -3.78 17.20
N GLN A 166 3.30 -4.70 17.56
CA GLN A 166 2.95 -5.98 18.15
C GLN A 166 3.76 -6.22 19.42
#